data_3396f98381165a7eba55c2e9c8c17e31
#
_entry.id   3396f98381165a7eba55c2e9c8c17e31
#
_cell.length_a   1.000
_cell.length_b   1.000
_cell.length_c   1.000
_cell.angle_alpha   90.00
_cell.angle_beta   90.00
_cell.angle_gamma   90.00
#
_symmetry.space_group_name_H-M   'P 1'
#
loop_
_entity.id
_entity.type
_entity.pdbx_description
1 polymer ?
#
loop_
_entity_poly.entity_id
_entity_poly.type
_entity_poly.pdbx_seq_one_letter_code
_entity_poly.pdbx_strand_id
1 'polypeptide(L)'
;MLAKPLKNQTRNTKDQSLDDSTLWLSFKKGNDLAFSILYNKYVQRLYSYGMHSCRDKDLVLDCLQELFTLLWDRREKLSEVTCVNYYLFKSFRRLLMNRLTVGRKFLISLSDRESYGFDFSPSQEDTLIEEEWETERNKKVRNSLHSLTKRQREAIYLKFFNQLSYHEVAAIMDLHVDSVYNLISKSIDLLRKKLKGDAVFLIVFSWLMS
;
A
#
# COMPACT_ATOMS: atom_id res chain seq x y z
N MET A 1 29.28 -55.92 7.98
CA MET A 1 29.43 -54.73 7.10
C MET A 1 28.32 -53.76 7.48
N LEU A 2 28.66 -52.72 8.23
CA LEU A 2 27.74 -51.77 8.80
C LEU A 2 27.62 -50.56 7.88
N ALA A 3 26.39 -50.26 7.42
CA ALA A 3 26.11 -49.08 6.58
C ALA A 3 26.17 -47.80 7.42
N LYS A 4 26.94 -46.81 6.96
CA LYS A 4 27.04 -45.47 7.56
C LYS A 4 25.74 -44.68 7.29
N PRO A 5 25.23 -43.91 8.29
CA PRO A 5 24.09 -43.03 8.06
C PRO A 5 24.49 -41.80 7.26
N LEU A 6 23.68 -41.45 6.26
CA LEU A 6 23.78 -40.22 5.48
C LEU A 6 23.57 -39.02 6.39
N LYS A 7 24.56 -38.13 6.45
CA LYS A 7 24.46 -36.83 7.10
C LYS A 7 23.43 -35.98 6.36
N ASN A 8 22.33 -35.65 7.03
CA ASN A 8 21.41 -34.57 6.64
C ASN A 8 22.22 -33.26 6.57
N GLN A 9 22.49 -32.80 5.38
CA GLN A 9 22.87 -31.41 5.15
C GLN A 9 21.59 -30.56 5.23
N THR A 10 21.32 -30.01 6.39
CA THR A 10 20.44 -28.86 6.55
C THR A 10 21.02 -27.73 5.74
N ARG A 11 20.50 -27.55 4.52
CA ARG A 11 20.70 -26.33 3.75
C ARG A 11 20.11 -25.18 4.53
N ASN A 12 20.97 -24.41 5.15
CA ASN A 12 20.70 -23.07 5.65
C ASN A 12 20.42 -22.18 4.43
N THR A 13 19.18 -22.19 3.93
CA THR A 13 18.69 -21.17 3.00
C THR A 13 18.50 -19.90 3.82
N LYS A 14 19.58 -19.12 3.98
CA LYS A 14 19.47 -17.68 4.17
C LYS A 14 18.64 -17.20 2.97
N ASP A 15 17.42 -16.82 3.27
CA ASP A 15 16.49 -16.14 2.35
C ASP A 15 17.18 -14.84 1.89
N GLN A 16 17.96 -14.94 0.79
CA GLN A 16 18.40 -13.77 0.05
C GLN A 16 17.15 -13.27 -0.66
N SER A 17 16.42 -12.39 0.01
CA SER A 17 15.37 -11.63 -0.65
C SER A 17 16.01 -10.88 -1.82
N LEU A 18 15.83 -11.40 -3.03
CA LEU A 18 16.29 -10.73 -4.25
C LEU A 18 15.76 -9.29 -4.21
N ASP A 19 16.66 -8.33 -4.40
CA ASP A 19 16.30 -6.93 -4.49
C ASP A 19 15.28 -6.70 -5.60
N ASP A 20 14.33 -5.82 -5.36
CA ASP A 20 13.22 -5.52 -6.28
C ASP A 20 13.70 -5.09 -7.67
N SER A 21 14.82 -4.40 -7.76
CA SER A 21 15.41 -3.99 -9.02
C SER A 21 15.91 -5.19 -9.83
N THR A 22 16.51 -6.17 -9.17
CA THR A 22 16.97 -7.43 -9.79
C THR A 22 15.77 -8.27 -10.24
N LEU A 23 14.72 -8.38 -9.43
CA LEU A 23 13.48 -9.05 -9.80
C LEU A 23 12.81 -8.36 -10.99
N TRP A 24 12.77 -7.03 -11.00
CA TRP A 24 12.21 -6.24 -12.09
C TRP A 24 12.94 -6.47 -13.42
N LEU A 25 14.27 -6.45 -13.41
CA LEU A 25 15.08 -6.73 -14.60
C LEU A 25 14.88 -8.16 -15.14
N SER A 26 14.76 -9.14 -14.23
CA SER A 26 14.49 -10.53 -14.58
C SER A 26 13.08 -10.70 -15.18
N PHE A 27 12.08 -10.06 -14.57
CA PHE A 27 10.71 -10.00 -15.07
C PHE A 27 10.63 -9.39 -16.48
N LYS A 28 11.31 -8.27 -16.73
CA LYS A 28 11.37 -7.65 -18.07
C LYS A 28 11.89 -8.59 -19.15
N LYS A 29 12.77 -9.52 -18.79
CA LYS A 29 13.29 -10.57 -19.69
C LYS A 29 12.34 -11.77 -19.84
N GLY A 30 11.12 -11.71 -19.29
CA GLY A 30 10.11 -12.76 -19.41
C GLY A 30 10.22 -13.87 -18.34
N ASN A 31 10.90 -13.63 -17.23
CA ASN A 31 10.98 -14.61 -16.15
C ASN A 31 9.68 -14.65 -15.33
N ASP A 32 8.89 -15.73 -15.48
CA ASP A 32 7.61 -15.95 -14.81
C ASP A 32 7.76 -16.02 -13.30
N LEU A 33 8.87 -16.60 -12.81
CA LEU A 33 9.11 -16.72 -11.38
C LEU A 33 9.37 -15.36 -10.74
N ALA A 34 10.16 -14.50 -11.40
CA ALA A 34 10.38 -13.13 -10.94
C ALA A 34 9.08 -12.32 -10.91
N PHE A 35 8.21 -12.49 -11.91
CA PHE A 35 6.88 -11.89 -11.93
C PHE A 35 6.01 -12.38 -10.76
N SER A 36 5.97 -13.70 -10.52
CA SER A 36 5.20 -14.28 -9.42
C SER A 36 5.67 -13.78 -8.05
N ILE A 37 6.97 -13.61 -7.85
CA ILE A 37 7.54 -13.06 -6.61
C ILE A 37 7.10 -11.60 -6.44
N LEU A 38 7.21 -10.77 -7.49
CA LEU A 38 6.76 -9.37 -7.45
C LEU A 38 5.25 -9.28 -7.20
N TYR A 39 4.45 -10.11 -7.88
CA TYR A 39 3.00 -10.18 -7.67
C TYR A 39 2.68 -10.46 -6.20
N ASN A 40 3.20 -11.54 -5.64
CA ASN A 40 2.94 -11.95 -4.25
C ASN A 40 3.40 -10.91 -3.24
N LYS A 41 4.51 -10.23 -3.51
CA LYS A 41 5.05 -9.17 -2.64
C LYS A 41 4.16 -7.93 -2.60
N TYR A 42 3.51 -7.58 -3.70
CA TYR A 42 2.83 -6.28 -3.83
C TYR A 42 1.30 -6.36 -3.87
N VAL A 43 0.70 -7.48 -4.28
CA VAL A 43 -0.74 -7.59 -4.51
C VAL A 43 -1.55 -7.19 -3.27
N GLN A 44 -1.20 -7.71 -2.10
CA GLN A 44 -1.92 -7.42 -0.86
C GLN A 44 -1.80 -5.95 -0.44
N ARG A 45 -0.62 -5.36 -0.60
CA ARG A 45 -0.38 -3.94 -0.29
C ARG A 45 -1.19 -3.00 -1.19
N LEU A 46 -1.24 -3.32 -2.49
CA LEU A 46 -2.04 -2.58 -3.47
C LEU A 46 -3.54 -2.79 -3.23
N TYR A 47 -3.97 -4.01 -2.89
CA TYR A 47 -5.35 -4.32 -2.53
C TYR A 47 -5.79 -3.48 -1.32
N SER A 48 -5.03 -3.49 -0.24
CA SER A 48 -5.31 -2.68 0.96
C SER A 48 -5.38 -1.18 0.62
N TYR A 49 -4.44 -0.67 -0.19
CA TYR A 49 -4.50 0.72 -0.65
C TYR A 49 -5.78 1.02 -1.45
N GLY A 50 -6.18 0.11 -2.35
CA GLY A 50 -7.41 0.22 -3.13
C GLY A 50 -8.65 0.26 -2.25
N MET A 51 -8.76 -0.67 -1.29
CA MET A 51 -9.88 -0.73 -0.34
C MET A 51 -9.97 0.50 0.56
N HIS A 52 -8.83 1.06 0.97
CA HIS A 52 -8.82 2.34 1.69
C HIS A 52 -9.20 3.54 0.80
N SER A 53 -8.98 3.45 -0.52
CA SER A 53 -9.30 4.51 -1.47
C SER A 53 -10.75 4.51 -1.91
N CYS A 54 -11.33 3.31 -2.12
CA CYS A 54 -12.75 3.12 -2.43
C CYS A 54 -13.20 1.79 -1.81
N ARG A 55 -14.44 1.71 -1.31
CA ARG A 55 -15.00 0.53 -0.67
C ARG A 55 -15.66 -0.44 -1.68
N ASP A 56 -15.14 -0.47 -2.90
CA ASP A 56 -15.64 -1.32 -3.98
C ASP A 56 -14.59 -2.41 -4.27
N LYS A 57 -14.85 -3.59 -3.71
CA LYS A 57 -13.95 -4.75 -3.81
C LYS A 57 -13.76 -5.20 -5.26
N ASP A 58 -14.84 -5.25 -6.02
CA ASP A 58 -14.81 -5.74 -7.40
C ASP A 58 -14.00 -4.79 -8.28
N LEU A 59 -14.23 -3.48 -8.13
CA LEU A 59 -13.44 -2.48 -8.83
C LEU A 59 -11.95 -2.55 -8.47
N VAL A 60 -11.62 -2.78 -7.19
CA VAL A 60 -10.22 -2.90 -6.75
C VAL A 60 -9.57 -4.14 -7.36
N LEU A 61 -10.26 -5.28 -7.36
CA LEU A 61 -9.76 -6.52 -7.95
C LEU A 61 -9.59 -6.40 -9.46
N ASP A 62 -10.54 -5.80 -10.16
CA ASP A 62 -10.43 -5.53 -11.61
C ASP A 62 -9.23 -4.65 -11.94
N CYS A 63 -9.02 -3.58 -11.17
CA CYS A 63 -7.85 -2.70 -11.35
C CYS A 63 -6.52 -3.42 -11.08
N LEU A 64 -6.47 -4.31 -10.09
CA LEU A 64 -5.28 -5.14 -9.81
C LEU A 64 -5.00 -6.10 -10.97
N GLN A 65 -6.02 -6.81 -11.43
CA GLN A 65 -5.89 -7.72 -12.56
C GLN A 65 -5.41 -6.97 -13.81
N GLU A 66 -6.03 -5.82 -14.12
CA GLU A 66 -5.64 -4.98 -15.25
C GLU A 66 -4.18 -4.52 -15.12
N LEU A 67 -3.76 -4.05 -13.92
CA LEU A 67 -2.39 -3.63 -13.67
C LEU A 67 -1.38 -4.75 -14.00
N PHE A 68 -1.55 -5.92 -13.41
CA PHE A 68 -0.59 -7.01 -13.56
C PHE A 68 -0.62 -7.63 -14.97
N THR A 69 -1.78 -7.66 -15.63
CA THR A 69 -1.89 -8.04 -17.04
C THR A 69 -1.13 -7.07 -17.94
N LEU A 70 -1.34 -5.76 -17.79
CA LEU A 70 -0.62 -4.73 -18.54
C LEU A 70 0.89 -4.76 -18.30
N LEU A 71 1.31 -5.05 -17.06
CA LEU A 71 2.73 -5.23 -16.74
C LEU A 71 3.32 -6.40 -17.52
N TRP A 72 2.65 -7.54 -17.51
CA TRP A 72 3.11 -8.73 -18.23
C TRP A 72 3.17 -8.53 -19.73
N ASP A 73 2.12 -7.98 -20.32
CA ASP A 73 2.02 -7.77 -21.77
C ASP A 73 3.03 -6.76 -22.28
N ARG A 74 3.37 -5.77 -21.47
CA ARG A 74 4.29 -4.68 -21.86
C ARG A 74 5.69 -4.82 -21.27
N ARG A 75 6.01 -5.94 -20.62
CA ARG A 75 7.26 -6.14 -19.86
C ARG A 75 8.53 -5.72 -20.59
N GLU A 76 8.63 -6.04 -21.89
CA GLU A 76 9.80 -5.72 -22.70
C GLU A 76 9.95 -4.22 -22.97
N LYS A 77 8.81 -3.49 -22.99
CA LYS A 77 8.75 -2.04 -23.28
C LYS A 77 8.83 -1.20 -22.01
N LEU A 78 8.78 -1.83 -20.82
CA LEU A 78 8.88 -1.09 -19.57
C LEU A 78 10.28 -0.51 -19.42
N SER A 79 10.37 0.70 -18.89
CA SER A 79 11.65 1.28 -18.48
C SER A 79 12.26 0.52 -17.30
N GLU A 80 13.53 0.71 -17.08
CA GLU A 80 14.13 0.36 -15.80
C GLU A 80 13.59 1.30 -14.74
N VAL A 81 13.23 0.73 -13.58
CA VAL A 81 12.69 1.49 -12.46
C VAL A 81 13.66 1.38 -11.28
N THR A 82 13.93 2.50 -10.65
CA THR A 82 14.76 2.55 -9.43
C THR A 82 13.98 2.11 -8.20
N CYS A 83 12.65 2.28 -8.21
CA CYS A 83 11.77 1.91 -7.11
C CYS A 83 10.49 1.24 -7.65
N VAL A 84 10.46 -0.09 -7.60
CA VAL A 84 9.33 -0.91 -8.05
C VAL A 84 8.07 -0.57 -7.27
N ASN A 85 8.20 -0.40 -5.95
CA ASN A 85 7.11 0.00 -5.06
C ASN A 85 6.41 1.27 -5.55
N TYR A 86 7.18 2.33 -5.79
CA TYR A 86 6.66 3.59 -6.32
C TYR A 86 5.95 3.41 -7.66
N TYR A 87 6.58 2.70 -8.59
CA TYR A 87 6.03 2.47 -9.93
C TYR A 87 4.66 1.78 -9.87
N LEU A 88 4.55 0.72 -9.05
CA LEU A 88 3.31 -0.05 -8.89
C LEU A 88 2.21 0.79 -8.25
N PHE A 89 2.50 1.50 -7.14
CA PHE A 89 1.51 2.36 -6.49
C PHE A 89 1.02 3.49 -7.40
N LYS A 90 1.92 4.14 -8.14
CA LYS A 90 1.55 5.20 -9.09
C LYS A 90 0.66 4.67 -10.22
N SER A 91 1.04 3.53 -10.80
CA SER A 91 0.29 2.91 -11.89
C SER A 91 -1.09 2.44 -11.42
N PHE A 92 -1.16 1.78 -10.27
CA PHE A 92 -2.41 1.31 -9.68
C PHE A 92 -3.35 2.47 -9.33
N ARG A 93 -2.84 3.51 -8.64
CA ARG A 93 -3.64 4.70 -8.32
C ARG A 93 -4.22 5.34 -9.57
N ARG A 94 -3.42 5.47 -10.63
CA ARG A 94 -3.87 6.04 -11.91
C ARG A 94 -5.03 5.22 -12.51
N LEU A 95 -4.92 3.89 -12.54
CA LEU A 95 -5.98 3.01 -13.01
C LEU A 95 -7.25 3.19 -12.18
N LEU A 96 -7.12 3.10 -10.86
CA LEU A 96 -8.24 3.23 -9.93
C LEU A 96 -8.95 4.59 -10.07
N MET A 97 -8.19 5.70 -10.12
CA MET A 97 -8.75 7.04 -10.30
C MET A 97 -9.48 7.19 -11.64
N ASN A 98 -8.91 6.65 -12.72
CA ASN A 98 -9.54 6.69 -14.03
C ASN A 98 -10.89 5.94 -14.02
N ARG A 99 -10.93 4.74 -13.43
CA ARG A 99 -12.18 3.96 -13.32
C ARG A 99 -13.23 4.68 -12.48
N LEU A 100 -12.85 5.22 -11.34
CA LEU A 100 -13.74 6.02 -10.48
C LEU A 100 -14.27 7.28 -11.18
N THR A 101 -13.48 7.93 -12.02
CA THR A 101 -13.87 9.14 -12.75
C THR A 101 -14.78 8.83 -13.93
N VAL A 102 -14.50 7.76 -14.68
CA VAL A 102 -15.34 7.33 -15.82
C VAL A 102 -16.70 6.86 -15.33
N GLY A 103 -16.74 6.05 -14.27
CA GLY A 103 -18.01 5.63 -13.65
C GLY A 103 -18.88 6.82 -13.21
N ARG A 104 -18.25 7.89 -12.69
CA ARG A 104 -18.97 9.13 -12.31
C ARG A 104 -19.55 9.91 -13.47
N LYS A 105 -18.88 9.96 -14.62
CA LYS A 105 -19.43 10.64 -15.82
C LYS A 105 -20.70 9.99 -16.34
N PHE A 106 -20.86 8.70 -16.10
CA PHE A 106 -22.04 7.94 -16.48
C PHE A 106 -23.18 8.04 -15.46
N LEU A 107 -22.85 8.29 -14.18
CA LEU A 107 -23.78 8.37 -13.05
C LEU A 107 -23.91 9.81 -12.51
N ILE A 108 -23.99 10.84 -13.36
CA ILE A 108 -24.22 12.22 -12.89
C ILE A 108 -25.62 12.32 -12.26
N SER A 109 -25.68 11.89 -11.01
CA SER A 109 -26.65 12.35 -10.03
C SER A 109 -25.88 13.00 -8.88
N LEU A 110 -26.29 14.18 -8.49
CA LEU A 110 -25.58 15.18 -7.66
C LEU A 110 -25.26 14.77 -6.20
N SER A 111 -25.48 13.53 -5.78
CA SER A 111 -25.34 13.10 -4.37
C SER A 111 -24.06 12.37 -4.02
N ASP A 112 -23.27 11.84 -4.98
CA ASP A 112 -22.16 10.91 -4.68
C ASP A 112 -20.75 11.49 -4.82
N ARG A 113 -20.55 12.75 -4.47
CA ARG A 113 -19.18 13.29 -4.26
C ARG A 113 -18.44 12.64 -3.09
N GLU A 114 -19.11 11.79 -2.31
CA GLU A 114 -18.53 11.13 -1.11
C GLU A 114 -17.89 9.77 -1.38
N SER A 115 -18.13 9.14 -2.54
CA SER A 115 -17.69 7.76 -2.82
C SER A 115 -16.17 7.58 -2.96
N TYR A 116 -15.38 8.65 -3.18
CA TYR A 116 -13.92 8.60 -3.15
C TYR A 116 -13.40 9.29 -1.90
N GLY A 117 -12.74 8.52 -1.07
CA GLY A 117 -12.10 9.09 0.10
C GLY A 117 -11.31 8.08 0.89
N PHE A 118 -10.01 8.28 0.94
CA PHE A 118 -9.11 7.43 1.69
C PHE A 118 -9.54 7.32 3.17
N ASP A 119 -9.80 6.08 3.62
CA ASP A 119 -10.26 5.80 4.97
C ASP A 119 -9.50 4.61 5.56
N PHE A 120 -9.16 4.69 6.87
CA PHE A 120 -8.51 3.63 7.62
C PHE A 120 -9.51 2.64 8.25
N SER A 121 -10.78 2.70 7.89
CA SER A 121 -11.73 1.70 8.38
C SER A 121 -11.34 0.31 7.84
N PRO A 122 -11.31 -0.71 8.70
CA PRO A 122 -11.05 -2.07 8.28
C PRO A 122 -12.07 -2.50 7.22
N SER A 123 -11.65 -3.35 6.28
CA SER A 123 -12.60 -3.99 5.38
C SER A 123 -13.50 -4.93 6.19
N GLN A 124 -14.67 -5.29 5.67
CA GLN A 124 -15.56 -6.23 6.38
C GLN A 124 -14.90 -7.59 6.66
N GLU A 125 -13.85 -7.94 5.89
CA GLU A 125 -13.07 -9.18 6.09
C GLU A 125 -12.08 -9.05 7.25
N ASP A 126 -11.53 -7.85 7.50
CA ASP A 126 -10.62 -7.59 8.62
C ASP A 126 -11.37 -7.54 9.97
N THR A 127 -12.67 -7.21 9.97
CA THR A 127 -13.47 -7.09 11.20
C THR A 127 -13.68 -8.41 11.95
N LEU A 128 -13.69 -9.55 11.26
CA LEU A 128 -13.88 -10.87 11.91
C LEU A 128 -12.67 -11.32 12.74
N ILE A 129 -11.47 -10.80 12.44
CA ILE A 129 -10.24 -11.14 13.19
C ILE A 129 -9.98 -10.10 14.29
N GLU A 130 -10.46 -8.86 14.13
CA GLU A 130 -10.18 -7.75 15.05
C GLU A 130 -11.14 -7.65 16.25
N GLU A 131 -12.35 -8.23 16.19
CA GLU A 131 -13.35 -8.13 17.29
C GLU A 131 -12.86 -8.71 18.62
N GLU A 132 -11.96 -9.69 18.61
CA GLU A 132 -11.42 -10.29 19.85
C GLU A 132 -10.28 -9.48 20.50
N TRP A 133 -9.67 -8.50 19.79
CA TRP A 133 -8.50 -7.77 20.27
C TRP A 133 -8.68 -6.24 20.27
N GLU A 134 -9.89 -5.72 20.16
CA GLU A 134 -10.14 -4.29 20.13
C GLU A 134 -9.94 -3.65 21.52
N THR A 135 -8.69 -3.36 21.84
CA THR A 135 -8.35 -2.60 23.06
C THR A 135 -8.80 -1.14 22.90
N GLU A 136 -9.14 -0.49 24.03
CA GLU A 136 -9.39 0.96 24.09
C GLU A 136 -8.28 1.80 23.41
N ARG A 137 -7.10 1.25 23.36
CA ARG A 137 -5.92 1.81 22.70
C ARG A 137 -6.09 1.86 21.16
N ASN A 138 -6.53 0.77 20.55
CA ASN A 138 -6.76 0.69 19.10
C ASN A 138 -7.89 1.63 18.69
N LYS A 139 -8.95 1.74 19.50
CA LYS A 139 -10.03 2.71 19.30
C LYS A 139 -9.55 4.15 19.27
N LYS A 140 -8.66 4.53 20.22
CA LYS A 140 -8.09 5.88 20.28
C LYS A 140 -7.24 6.20 19.04
N VAL A 141 -6.40 5.27 18.60
CA VAL A 141 -5.59 5.43 17.37
C VAL A 141 -6.50 5.60 16.16
N ARG A 142 -7.48 4.73 15.99
CA ARG A 142 -8.46 4.78 14.89
C ARG A 142 -9.19 6.12 14.87
N ASN A 143 -9.75 6.55 16.00
CA ASN A 143 -10.44 7.83 16.13
C ASN A 143 -9.53 9.03 15.82
N SER A 144 -8.25 8.94 16.16
CA SER A 144 -7.26 9.96 15.83
C SER A 144 -6.99 10.01 14.32
N LEU A 145 -6.85 8.86 13.67
CA LEU A 145 -6.70 8.76 12.21
C LEU A 145 -7.95 9.26 11.47
N HIS A 146 -9.14 8.97 11.98
CA HIS A 146 -10.39 9.49 11.40
C HIS A 146 -10.51 11.03 11.47
N SER A 147 -9.80 11.70 12.37
CA SER A 147 -9.78 13.15 12.42
C SER A 147 -8.96 13.82 11.33
N LEU A 148 -8.14 13.06 10.63
CA LEU A 148 -7.40 13.53 9.46
C LEU A 148 -8.33 13.68 8.25
N THR A 149 -8.02 14.63 7.36
CA THR A 149 -8.67 14.70 6.06
C THR A 149 -8.32 13.49 5.19
N LYS A 150 -9.14 13.19 4.20
CA LYS A 150 -8.91 12.09 3.24
C LYS A 150 -7.50 12.13 2.62
N ARG A 151 -7.04 13.31 2.18
CA ARG A 151 -5.70 13.51 1.63
C ARG A 151 -4.59 13.32 2.65
N GLN A 152 -4.81 13.74 3.90
CA GLN A 152 -3.86 13.53 4.99
C GLN A 152 -3.70 12.05 5.31
N ARG A 153 -4.81 11.30 5.35
CA ARG A 153 -4.79 9.84 5.55
C ARG A 153 -4.02 9.13 4.43
N GLU A 154 -4.30 9.46 3.17
CA GLU A 154 -3.60 8.89 2.02
C GLU A 154 -2.09 9.17 2.08
N ALA A 155 -1.67 10.42 2.38
CA ALA A 155 -0.26 10.77 2.49
C ALA A 155 0.45 10.01 3.62
N ILE A 156 -0.17 9.91 4.80
CA ILE A 156 0.34 9.12 5.93
C ILE A 156 0.48 7.65 5.53
N TYR A 157 -0.54 7.08 4.89
CA TYR A 157 -0.51 5.69 4.45
C TYR A 157 0.63 5.40 3.47
N LEU A 158 0.76 6.22 2.43
CA LEU A 158 1.82 6.06 1.44
C LEU A 158 3.21 6.24 2.06
N LYS A 159 3.39 7.24 2.92
CA LYS A 159 4.69 7.55 3.53
C LYS A 159 5.14 6.48 4.50
N PHE A 160 4.26 6.09 5.43
CA PHE A 160 4.67 5.29 6.59
C PHE A 160 4.33 3.79 6.43
N PHE A 161 3.17 3.45 5.91
CA PHE A 161 2.81 2.04 5.69
C PHE A 161 3.47 1.45 4.44
N ASN A 162 3.72 2.28 3.44
CA ASN A 162 4.34 1.84 2.20
C ASN A 162 5.79 2.32 2.02
N GLN A 163 6.35 3.01 3.02
CA GLN A 163 7.76 3.42 3.07
C GLN A 163 8.21 4.22 1.85
N LEU A 164 7.31 5.02 1.25
CA LEU A 164 7.63 5.85 0.11
C LEU A 164 8.30 7.16 0.55
N SER A 165 9.20 7.69 -0.25
CA SER A 165 9.80 9.00 -0.04
C SER A 165 8.78 10.12 -0.25
N TYR A 166 9.05 11.32 0.26
CA TYR A 166 8.18 12.49 0.04
C TYR A 166 7.99 12.82 -1.44
N HIS A 167 9.05 12.67 -2.24
CA HIS A 167 8.99 12.85 -3.69
C HIS A 167 8.08 11.85 -4.39
N GLU A 168 8.15 10.58 -3.97
CA GLU A 168 7.30 9.51 -4.51
C GLU A 168 5.84 9.70 -4.12
N VAL A 169 5.57 10.04 -2.86
CA VAL A 169 4.21 10.38 -2.40
C VAL A 169 3.64 11.56 -3.19
N ALA A 170 4.44 12.61 -3.39
CA ALA A 170 4.05 13.77 -4.18
C ALA A 170 3.68 13.38 -5.62
N ALA A 171 4.53 12.58 -6.25
CA ALA A 171 4.30 12.10 -7.62
C ALA A 171 3.13 11.12 -7.75
N ILE A 172 2.83 10.32 -6.71
CA ILE A 172 1.65 9.43 -6.67
C ILE A 172 0.38 10.26 -6.49
N MET A 173 0.37 11.23 -5.57
CA MET A 173 -0.80 12.03 -5.23
C MET A 173 -1.06 13.20 -6.19
N ASP A 174 -0.16 13.42 -7.15
CA ASP A 174 -0.18 14.56 -8.09
C ASP A 174 -0.15 15.91 -7.34
N LEU A 175 0.83 16.05 -6.44
CA LEU A 175 1.06 17.22 -5.59
C LEU A 175 2.51 17.70 -5.72
N HIS A 176 2.75 18.97 -5.33
CA HIS A 176 4.10 19.46 -5.09
C HIS A 176 4.68 18.85 -3.80
N VAL A 177 6.00 18.63 -3.79
CA VAL A 177 6.70 18.00 -2.66
C VAL A 177 6.50 18.79 -1.37
N ASP A 178 6.58 20.13 -1.43
CA ASP A 178 6.34 21.00 -0.27
C ASP A 178 4.91 20.86 0.28
N SER A 179 3.93 20.64 -0.61
CA SER A 179 2.55 20.38 -0.19
C SER A 179 2.43 19.08 0.58
N VAL A 180 3.17 18.03 0.19
CA VAL A 180 3.20 16.74 0.90
C VAL A 180 3.89 16.88 2.25
N TYR A 181 5.01 17.63 2.33
CA TYR A 181 5.66 17.94 3.61
C TYR A 181 4.69 18.63 4.58
N ASN A 182 4.02 19.68 4.12
CA ASN A 182 3.02 20.40 4.91
C ASN A 182 1.84 19.50 5.33
N LEU A 183 1.38 18.65 4.41
CA LEU A 183 0.26 17.73 4.67
C LEU A 183 0.62 16.74 5.77
N ILE A 184 1.78 16.11 5.68
CA ILE A 184 2.26 15.11 6.64
C ILE A 184 2.59 15.77 7.99
N SER A 185 3.28 16.92 7.99
CA SER A 185 3.59 17.65 9.24
C SER A 185 2.32 18.01 10.02
N LYS A 186 1.32 18.62 9.33
CA LYS A 186 0.03 18.94 9.97
C LYS A 186 -0.69 17.70 10.48
N SER A 187 -0.59 16.59 9.75
CA SER A 187 -1.19 15.31 10.19
C SER A 187 -0.54 14.78 11.48
N ILE A 188 0.79 14.78 11.52
CA ILE A 188 1.55 14.34 12.71
C ILE A 188 1.24 15.24 13.90
N ASP A 189 1.17 16.57 13.72
CA ASP A 189 0.83 17.50 14.80
C ASP A 189 -0.59 17.28 15.34
N LEU A 190 -1.54 16.96 14.46
CA LEU A 190 -2.92 16.63 14.83
C LEU A 190 -2.98 15.33 15.64
N LEU A 191 -2.30 14.28 15.15
CA LEU A 191 -2.20 12.99 15.84
C LEU A 191 -1.51 13.15 17.20
N ARG A 192 -0.41 13.91 17.26
CA ARG A 192 0.30 14.21 18.51
C ARG A 192 -0.59 14.90 19.53
N LYS A 193 -1.41 15.87 19.11
CA LYS A 193 -2.35 16.57 20.00
C LYS A 193 -3.42 15.64 20.57
N LYS A 194 -3.93 14.71 19.75
CA LYS A 194 -5.00 13.78 20.16
C LYS A 194 -4.49 12.60 21.00
N LEU A 195 -3.26 12.15 20.75
CA LEU A 195 -2.62 11.03 21.45
C LEU A 195 -1.70 11.50 22.61
N LYS A 196 -1.69 12.81 22.93
CA LYS A 196 -0.91 13.36 24.07
C LYS A 196 -1.31 12.68 25.37
N GLY A 197 -0.32 12.04 26.02
CA GLY A 197 -0.49 11.33 27.30
C GLY A 197 -0.55 9.82 27.20
N ASP A 198 -0.70 9.25 26.03
CA ASP A 198 -0.70 7.81 25.83
C ASP A 198 0.67 7.32 25.31
N ALA A 199 1.24 6.29 25.96
CA ALA A 199 2.40 5.55 25.47
C ALA A 199 2.19 5.05 24.01
N VAL A 200 0.96 5.04 23.55
CA VAL A 200 0.50 4.78 22.17
C VAL A 200 1.13 5.70 21.16
N PHE A 201 1.31 7.01 21.50
CA PHE A 201 1.97 7.95 20.60
C PHE A 201 3.41 7.52 20.29
N LEU A 202 4.16 7.10 21.33
CA LEU A 202 5.56 6.68 21.16
C LEU A 202 5.66 5.39 20.34
N ILE A 203 4.72 4.47 20.49
CA ILE A 203 4.73 3.20 19.74
C ILE A 203 4.29 3.41 18.29
N VAL A 204 3.21 4.14 18.06
CA VAL A 204 2.77 4.51 16.70
C VAL A 204 3.86 5.34 16.02
N PHE A 205 4.49 6.27 16.75
CA PHE A 205 5.58 7.09 16.20
C PHE A 205 6.86 6.28 15.97
N SER A 206 7.21 5.37 16.87
CA SER A 206 8.35 4.45 16.69
C SER A 206 8.10 3.51 15.50
N TRP A 207 6.88 2.99 15.36
CA TRP A 207 6.49 2.12 14.25
C TRP A 207 6.37 2.90 12.92
N LEU A 208 5.96 4.16 12.98
CA LEU A 208 5.91 5.07 11.82
C LEU A 208 7.29 5.56 11.36
N MET A 209 8.30 5.53 12.24
CA MET A 209 9.67 5.96 11.96
C MET A 209 10.64 4.79 11.71
N SER A 210 10.22 3.56 11.99
CA SER A 210 10.96 2.32 11.73
C SER A 210 10.68 1.80 10.32
#